data_f454e139deed846e575587cca62f45e6
#
_entry.id   f454e139deed846e575587cca62f45e6
#
_cell.length_a   1.000
_cell.length_b   1.000
_cell.length_c   1.000
_cell.angle_alpha   90.00
_cell.angle_beta   90.00
_cell.angle_gamma   90.00
#
_symmetry.space_group_name_H-M   'P 1'
#
loop_
_entity.id
_entity.type
_entity.pdbx_description
1 polymer ?
#
loop_
_entity_poly.entity_id
_entity_poly.type
_entity_poly.pdbx_seq_one_letter_code
_entity_poly.pdbx_strand_id
1 'polypeptide(L)'
;MAEGSLTDRRQSVPPGPRPGALLSERTTERLLNAERTIAARLTAAFDDHDVLLTPVMSAPAVPAGIMEGRGATVTYFWETGWVPFTILWNITGQPAASIPAGFSAEGLPLAVQIVARPGDDRTVLALAAELEAARPWADHRPPIA
;
A
#
# COMPACT_ATOMS: atom_id res chain seq x y z
N MET A 1 12.28 -9.02 43.57
CA MET A 1 11.92 -7.70 43.07
C MET A 1 13.11 -7.13 42.34
N ALA A 2 13.09 -7.12 41.01
CA ALA A 2 14.07 -6.40 40.20
C ALA A 2 13.28 -5.92 38.95
N GLU A 3 12.89 -4.65 39.00
CA GLU A 3 12.33 -3.92 37.87
C GLU A 3 13.44 -3.72 36.83
N GLY A 4 13.36 -4.46 35.73
CA GLY A 4 14.18 -4.23 34.56
C GLY A 4 13.60 -3.07 33.74
N SER A 5 14.20 -1.89 33.88
CA SER A 5 13.99 -0.71 33.07
C SER A 5 14.16 -1.07 31.58
N LEU A 6 13.07 -1.05 30.82
CA LEU A 6 13.10 -1.03 29.36
C LEU A 6 13.59 0.36 28.92
N THR A 7 14.90 0.54 28.91
CA THR A 7 15.52 1.73 28.33
C THR A 7 15.21 1.78 26.83
N ASP A 8 14.46 2.80 26.46
CA ASP A 8 14.15 3.27 25.11
C ASP A 8 15.44 3.32 24.25
N ARG A 9 15.71 2.26 23.51
CA ARG A 9 16.70 2.28 22.44
C ARG A 9 16.06 2.89 21.19
N ARG A 10 15.76 4.16 21.26
CA ARG A 10 15.64 4.95 20.03
C ARG A 10 17.03 4.99 19.41
N GLN A 11 17.30 4.04 18.53
CA GLN A 11 18.43 4.14 17.62
C GLN A 11 18.18 5.37 16.76
N SER A 12 18.87 6.47 17.07
CA SER A 12 18.93 7.63 16.21
C SER A 12 19.62 7.20 14.92
N VAL A 13 18.81 6.94 13.88
CA VAL A 13 19.33 6.77 12.54
C VAL A 13 20.03 8.07 12.16
N PRO A 14 21.34 8.06 11.88
CA PRO A 14 22.03 9.28 11.48
C PRO A 14 21.35 9.84 10.24
N PRO A 15 21.20 11.18 10.10
CA PRO A 15 20.62 11.78 8.93
C PRO A 15 21.49 11.44 7.71
N GLY A 16 21.08 10.42 6.97
CA GLY A 16 21.65 10.11 5.67
C GLY A 16 21.40 11.24 4.68
N PRO A 17 22.16 11.30 3.57
CA PRO A 17 21.92 12.31 2.54
C PRO A 17 20.44 12.21 2.12
N ARG A 18 19.74 13.36 2.18
CA ARG A 18 18.34 13.43 1.76
C ARG A 18 18.30 13.23 0.24
N PRO A 19 17.72 12.12 -0.29
CA PRO A 19 17.76 11.84 -1.73
C PRO A 19 17.18 12.98 -2.57
N GLY A 20 16.20 13.71 -2.05
CA GLY A 20 15.59 14.85 -2.72
C GLY A 20 16.53 16.07 -2.89
N ALA A 21 17.60 16.18 -2.09
CA ALA A 21 18.56 17.28 -2.22
C ALA A 21 19.46 17.14 -3.48
N LEU A 22 19.44 15.98 -4.14
CA LEU A 22 20.20 15.72 -5.35
C LEU A 22 19.42 16.00 -6.64
N LEU A 23 18.12 16.28 -6.54
CA LEU A 23 17.28 16.57 -7.69
C LEU A 23 17.35 18.06 -8.04
N SER A 24 17.63 18.37 -9.31
CA SER A 24 17.52 19.75 -9.79
C SER A 24 16.07 20.21 -9.82
N GLU A 25 15.82 21.52 -9.71
CA GLU A 25 14.48 22.11 -9.81
C GLU A 25 13.75 21.64 -11.08
N ARG A 26 14.44 21.62 -12.22
CA ARG A 26 13.89 21.14 -13.49
C ARG A 26 13.47 19.66 -13.44
N THR A 27 14.21 18.83 -12.73
CA THR A 27 13.87 17.42 -12.57
C THR A 27 12.62 17.29 -11.68
N THR A 28 12.56 18.05 -10.62
CA THR A 28 11.40 18.08 -9.71
C THR A 28 10.14 18.54 -10.45
N GLU A 29 10.21 19.62 -11.23
CA GLU A 29 9.08 20.09 -12.04
C GLU A 29 8.59 19.05 -13.06
N ARG A 30 9.51 18.35 -13.72
CA ARG A 30 9.16 17.26 -14.65
C ARG A 30 8.43 16.12 -13.94
N LEU A 31 8.88 15.73 -12.76
CA LEU A 31 8.25 14.68 -11.97
C LEU A 31 6.85 15.09 -11.51
N LEU A 32 6.68 16.32 -11.01
CA LEU A 32 5.37 16.85 -10.62
C LEU A 32 4.40 16.96 -11.81
N ASN A 33 4.88 17.34 -13.00
CA ASN A 33 4.05 17.37 -14.19
C ASN A 33 3.67 15.95 -14.66
N ALA A 34 4.57 14.98 -14.57
CA ALA A 34 4.26 13.59 -14.86
C ALA A 34 3.20 13.03 -13.89
N GLU A 35 3.33 13.31 -12.59
CA GLU A 35 2.35 12.96 -11.56
C GLU A 35 0.96 13.52 -11.90
N ARG A 36 0.86 14.83 -12.20
CA ARG A 36 -0.40 15.48 -12.59
C ARG A 36 -1.03 14.83 -13.82
N THR A 37 -0.20 14.48 -14.81
CA THR A 37 -0.66 13.83 -16.03
C THR A 37 -1.21 12.43 -15.74
N ILE A 38 -0.54 11.67 -14.90
CA ILE A 38 -0.98 10.34 -14.45
C ILE A 38 -2.29 10.46 -13.65
N ALA A 39 -2.33 11.39 -12.69
CA ALA A 39 -3.51 11.64 -11.87
C ALA A 39 -4.74 11.99 -12.72
N ALA A 40 -4.59 12.86 -13.73
CA ALA A 40 -5.67 13.22 -14.65
C ALA A 40 -6.18 12.02 -15.45
N ARG A 41 -5.28 11.18 -15.97
CA ARG A 41 -5.67 9.96 -16.70
C ARG A 41 -6.38 8.94 -15.80
N LEU A 42 -5.92 8.76 -14.59
CA LEU A 42 -6.54 7.85 -13.63
C LEU A 42 -7.91 8.38 -13.17
N THR A 43 -8.03 9.69 -12.98
CA THR A 43 -9.31 10.32 -12.62
C THR A 43 -10.35 10.14 -13.72
N ALA A 44 -9.96 10.20 -15.00
CA ALA A 44 -10.87 9.97 -16.12
C ALA A 44 -11.48 8.55 -16.13
N ALA A 45 -10.82 7.56 -15.53
CA ALA A 45 -11.40 6.22 -15.38
C ALA A 45 -12.65 6.18 -14.47
N PHE A 46 -12.86 7.23 -13.67
CA PHE A 46 -14.04 7.37 -12.83
C PHE A 46 -15.19 8.15 -13.48
N ASP A 47 -15.09 8.56 -14.75
CA ASP A 47 -16.18 9.27 -15.43
C ASP A 47 -17.41 8.37 -15.57
N ASP A 48 -17.18 7.07 -15.82
CA ASP A 48 -18.24 6.07 -16.00
C ASP A 48 -18.30 5.03 -14.85
N HIS A 49 -17.46 5.19 -13.81
CA HIS A 49 -17.37 4.25 -12.70
C HIS A 49 -17.27 4.97 -11.36
N ASP A 50 -17.94 4.46 -10.35
CA ASP A 50 -17.87 5.01 -8.99
C ASP A 50 -16.61 4.56 -8.26
N VAL A 51 -16.17 3.33 -8.52
CA VAL A 51 -14.97 2.72 -7.92
C VAL A 51 -14.21 1.88 -8.93
N LEU A 52 -12.90 1.74 -8.69
CA LEU A 52 -12.05 0.76 -9.36
C LEU A 52 -11.70 -0.35 -8.37
N LEU A 53 -11.69 -1.58 -8.86
CA LEU A 53 -11.23 -2.73 -8.10
C LEU A 53 -9.92 -3.24 -8.70
N THR A 54 -8.91 -3.43 -7.86
CA THR A 54 -7.63 -3.98 -8.26
C THR A 54 -7.17 -5.03 -7.25
N PRO A 55 -6.27 -5.94 -7.62
CA PRO A 55 -5.52 -6.67 -6.60
C PRO A 55 -4.75 -5.69 -5.71
N VAL A 56 -4.49 -6.06 -4.46
CA VAL A 56 -3.58 -5.29 -3.59
C VAL A 56 -2.14 -5.61 -3.95
N MET A 57 -1.85 -6.90 -4.11
CA MET A 57 -0.53 -7.43 -4.42
C MET A 57 -0.58 -8.31 -5.68
N SER A 58 0.55 -8.48 -6.36
CA SER A 58 0.63 -9.30 -7.58
C SER A 58 0.61 -10.79 -7.30
N ALA A 59 0.83 -11.22 -6.06
CA ALA A 59 0.80 -12.62 -5.63
C ALA A 59 0.51 -12.72 -4.11
N PRO A 60 0.21 -13.92 -3.57
CA PRO A 60 0.08 -14.15 -2.14
C PRO A 60 1.34 -13.80 -1.34
N ALA A 61 1.21 -13.73 -0.01
CA ALA A 61 2.34 -13.40 0.87
C ALA A 61 3.54 -14.33 0.64
N VAL A 62 4.73 -13.74 0.68
CA VAL A 62 5.99 -14.48 0.51
C VAL A 62 6.50 -15.04 1.83
N PRO A 63 7.36 -16.08 1.79
CA PRO A 63 8.02 -16.57 3.00
C PRO A 63 8.76 -15.46 3.74
N ALA A 64 8.70 -15.48 5.08
CA ALA A 64 9.49 -14.61 5.92
C ALA A 64 10.99 -14.76 5.62
N GLY A 65 11.74 -13.67 5.72
CA GLY A 65 13.19 -13.68 5.52
C GLY A 65 13.66 -13.70 4.05
N ILE A 66 12.76 -13.78 3.05
CA ILE A 66 13.15 -13.88 1.63
C ILE A 66 14.03 -12.70 1.17
N MET A 67 13.96 -11.55 1.84
CA MET A 67 14.72 -10.34 1.51
C MET A 67 15.93 -10.12 2.41
N GLU A 68 16.15 -10.97 3.40
CA GLU A 68 17.28 -10.83 4.31
C GLU A 68 18.62 -10.86 3.57
N GLY A 69 19.49 -9.91 3.90
CA GLY A 69 20.83 -9.78 3.31
C GLY A 69 20.91 -9.26 1.88
N ARG A 70 19.80 -8.93 1.24
CA ARG A 70 19.77 -8.51 -0.18
C ARG A 70 20.12 -7.05 -0.42
N GLY A 71 20.23 -6.23 0.60
CA GLY A 71 20.50 -4.80 0.47
C GLY A 71 19.31 -3.98 -0.02
N ALA A 72 19.29 -2.68 0.34
CA ALA A 72 18.13 -1.81 0.16
C ALA A 72 17.70 -1.64 -1.30
N THR A 73 18.63 -1.51 -2.24
CA THR A 73 18.30 -1.30 -3.67
C THR A 73 17.58 -2.51 -4.27
N VAL A 74 18.07 -3.71 -4.01
CA VAL A 74 17.46 -4.95 -4.50
C VAL A 74 16.08 -5.14 -3.89
N THR A 75 15.95 -4.90 -2.58
CA THR A 75 14.68 -4.97 -1.87
C THR A 75 13.67 -4.01 -2.47
N TYR A 76 14.04 -2.74 -2.71
CA TYR A 76 13.18 -1.73 -3.30
C TYR A 76 12.63 -2.13 -4.68
N PHE A 77 13.49 -2.57 -5.60
CA PHE A 77 13.05 -2.99 -6.94
C PHE A 77 12.19 -4.25 -6.90
N TRP A 78 12.47 -5.16 -5.97
CA TRP A 78 11.67 -6.36 -5.79
C TRP A 78 10.27 -6.02 -5.24
N GLU A 79 10.19 -5.14 -4.23
CA GLU A 79 8.93 -4.67 -3.65
C GLU A 79 8.06 -3.94 -4.68
N THR A 80 8.64 -3.10 -5.54
CA THR A 80 7.86 -2.38 -6.58
C THR A 80 7.18 -3.34 -7.54
N GLY A 81 7.78 -4.49 -7.85
CA GLY A 81 7.15 -5.55 -8.62
C GLY A 81 6.06 -6.31 -7.88
N TRP A 82 6.13 -6.31 -6.54
CA TRP A 82 5.19 -7.03 -5.69
C TRP A 82 3.92 -6.23 -5.37
N VAL A 83 4.04 -4.90 -5.26
CA VAL A 83 2.95 -3.98 -4.91
C VAL A 83 2.61 -2.95 -6.03
N PRO A 84 2.55 -3.35 -7.31
CA PRO A 84 2.41 -2.40 -8.42
C PRO A 84 1.09 -1.63 -8.38
N PHE A 85 0.04 -2.23 -7.81
CA PHE A 85 -1.30 -1.67 -7.81
C PHE A 85 -1.53 -0.60 -6.74
N THR A 86 -0.70 -0.53 -5.68
CA THR A 86 -0.88 0.41 -4.57
C THR A 86 -0.10 1.70 -4.76
N ILE A 87 1.02 1.64 -5.49
CA ILE A 87 1.92 2.78 -5.69
C ILE A 87 1.22 3.95 -6.38
N LEU A 88 0.36 3.67 -7.36
CA LEU A 88 -0.35 4.69 -8.13
C LEU A 88 -1.19 5.60 -7.24
N TRP A 89 -1.95 5.02 -6.32
CA TRP A 89 -2.86 5.77 -5.44
C TRP A 89 -2.11 6.56 -4.37
N ASN A 90 -0.97 6.08 -3.93
CA ASN A 90 -0.07 6.82 -3.05
C ASN A 90 0.53 8.06 -3.74
N ILE A 91 0.78 8.00 -5.05
CA ILE A 91 1.28 9.14 -5.83
C ILE A 91 0.15 10.13 -6.14
N THR A 92 -1.01 9.64 -6.55
CA THR A 92 -2.11 10.48 -7.04
C THR A 92 -3.07 10.94 -5.93
N GLY A 93 -2.95 10.39 -4.72
CA GLY A 93 -3.72 10.81 -3.54
C GLY A 93 -5.19 10.41 -3.55
N GLN A 94 -5.58 9.41 -4.34
CA GLN A 94 -6.93 8.86 -4.31
C GLN A 94 -7.16 8.01 -3.08
N PRO A 95 -8.37 8.05 -2.49
CA PRO A 95 -8.73 7.19 -1.38
C PRO A 95 -8.78 5.73 -1.83
N ALA A 96 -8.14 4.85 -1.07
CA ALA A 96 -8.09 3.43 -1.34
C ALA A 96 -8.20 2.61 -0.05
N ALA A 97 -8.91 1.49 -0.10
CA ALA A 97 -9.02 0.54 1.00
C ALA A 97 -8.71 -0.88 0.52
N SER A 98 -8.03 -1.64 1.37
CA SER A 98 -7.80 -3.07 1.18
C SER A 98 -8.85 -3.87 1.93
N ILE A 99 -9.58 -4.72 1.23
CA ILE A 99 -10.68 -5.52 1.76
C ILE A 99 -10.32 -7.00 1.64
N PRO A 100 -10.54 -7.82 2.69
CA PRO A 100 -10.35 -9.26 2.62
C PRO A 100 -11.15 -9.90 1.49
N ALA A 101 -10.50 -10.70 0.64
CA ALA A 101 -11.10 -11.37 -0.51
C ALA A 101 -11.12 -12.91 -0.39
N GLY A 102 -10.73 -13.43 0.77
CA GLY A 102 -10.65 -14.87 1.04
C GLY A 102 -9.22 -15.34 1.23
N PHE A 103 -8.97 -16.59 0.86
CA PHE A 103 -7.68 -17.24 1.07
C PHE A 103 -7.20 -17.94 -0.21
N SER A 104 -5.90 -18.05 -0.39
CA SER A 104 -5.29 -18.88 -1.44
C SER A 104 -5.52 -20.38 -1.15
N ALA A 105 -5.13 -21.24 -2.09
CA ALA A 105 -5.18 -22.69 -1.89
C ALA A 105 -4.29 -23.16 -0.72
N GLU A 106 -3.24 -22.40 -0.40
CA GLU A 106 -2.31 -22.63 0.70
C GLU A 106 -2.80 -22.01 2.02
N GLY A 107 -3.98 -21.39 2.05
CA GLY A 107 -4.54 -20.74 3.25
C GLY A 107 -3.98 -19.34 3.56
N LEU A 108 -3.27 -18.71 2.62
CA LEU A 108 -2.77 -17.35 2.79
C LEU A 108 -3.88 -16.32 2.50
N PRO A 109 -4.01 -15.24 3.29
CA PRO A 109 -5.02 -14.24 3.08
C PRO A 109 -4.81 -13.49 1.76
N LEU A 110 -5.91 -13.27 1.05
CA LEU A 110 -5.98 -12.49 -0.17
C LEU A 110 -6.80 -11.23 0.07
N ALA A 111 -6.52 -10.19 -0.68
CA ALA A 111 -7.23 -8.93 -0.59
C ALA A 111 -7.51 -8.32 -1.98
N VAL A 112 -8.60 -7.57 -2.07
CA VAL A 112 -8.93 -6.69 -3.17
C VAL A 112 -8.80 -5.24 -2.70
N GLN A 113 -8.36 -4.37 -3.57
CA GLN A 113 -8.29 -2.93 -3.31
C GLN A 113 -9.47 -2.24 -3.97
N ILE A 114 -10.17 -1.40 -3.21
CA ILE A 114 -11.20 -0.50 -3.68
C ILE A 114 -10.56 0.88 -3.75
N VAL A 115 -10.74 1.56 -4.88
CA VAL A 115 -10.26 2.93 -5.09
C VAL A 115 -11.41 3.79 -5.57
N ALA A 116 -11.54 5.02 -5.05
CA ALA A 116 -12.55 5.97 -5.51
C ALA A 116 -11.92 7.27 -6.02
N ARG A 117 -12.77 8.21 -6.45
CA ARG A 117 -12.35 9.55 -6.92
C ARG A 117 -11.59 10.30 -5.83
N PRO A 118 -10.71 11.24 -6.20
CA PRO A 118 -10.04 12.08 -5.23
C PRO A 118 -11.01 12.75 -4.27
N GLY A 119 -10.80 12.56 -2.96
CA GLY A 119 -11.64 13.14 -1.89
C GLY A 119 -12.95 12.39 -1.61
N ASP A 120 -13.22 11.27 -2.28
CA ASP A 120 -14.43 10.45 -2.06
C ASP A 120 -14.17 9.25 -1.14
N ASP A 121 -13.59 9.51 0.02
CA ASP A 121 -13.36 8.51 1.07
C ASP A 121 -14.68 7.84 1.52
N ARG A 122 -15.77 8.59 1.44
CA ARG A 122 -17.10 8.11 1.84
C ARG A 122 -17.54 6.91 1.00
N THR A 123 -17.37 6.95 -0.31
CA THR A 123 -17.73 5.85 -1.20
C THR A 123 -16.88 4.61 -0.89
N VAL A 124 -15.58 4.78 -0.65
CA VAL A 124 -14.70 3.67 -0.25
C VAL A 124 -15.17 3.02 1.05
N LEU A 125 -15.44 3.83 2.07
CA LEU A 125 -15.87 3.33 3.38
C LEU A 125 -17.27 2.69 3.34
N ALA A 126 -18.20 3.26 2.58
CA ALA A 126 -19.56 2.71 2.43
C ALA A 126 -19.53 1.34 1.75
N LEU A 127 -18.78 1.22 0.64
CA LEU A 127 -18.65 -0.07 -0.06
C LEU A 127 -17.90 -1.10 0.79
N ALA A 128 -16.87 -0.69 1.52
CA ALA A 128 -16.15 -1.56 2.46
C ALA A 128 -17.09 -2.13 3.53
N ALA A 129 -17.95 -1.29 4.11
CA ALA A 129 -18.93 -1.71 5.12
C ALA A 129 -20.00 -2.65 4.55
N GLU A 130 -20.48 -2.41 3.31
CA GLU A 130 -21.40 -3.32 2.64
C GLU A 130 -20.77 -4.69 2.37
N LEU A 131 -19.52 -4.73 1.92
CA LEU A 131 -18.79 -5.97 1.69
C LEU A 131 -18.53 -6.73 2.98
N GLU A 132 -18.21 -6.04 4.06
CA GLU A 132 -18.04 -6.64 5.39
C GLU A 132 -19.35 -7.23 5.90
N ALA A 133 -20.47 -6.53 5.73
CA ALA A 133 -21.78 -7.03 6.12
C ALA A 133 -22.21 -8.24 5.28
N ALA A 134 -21.94 -8.23 3.97
CA ALA A 134 -22.27 -9.33 3.07
C ALA A 134 -21.39 -10.58 3.28
N ARG A 135 -20.16 -10.38 3.67
CA ARG A 135 -19.16 -11.45 3.86
C ARG A 135 -18.27 -11.15 5.07
N PRO A 136 -18.76 -11.35 6.29
CA PRO A 136 -18.00 -11.05 7.50
C PRO A 136 -16.68 -11.81 7.58
N TRP A 137 -15.62 -11.11 8.03
CA TRP A 137 -14.28 -11.68 8.20
C TRP A 137 -13.73 -11.57 9.62
N ALA A 138 -14.48 -10.98 10.54
CA ALA A 138 -14.02 -10.73 11.92
C ALA A 138 -13.62 -12.01 12.69
N ASP A 139 -14.20 -13.15 12.33
CA ASP A 139 -13.93 -14.45 12.94
C ASP A 139 -12.73 -15.19 12.35
N HIS A 140 -12.21 -14.70 11.21
CA HIS A 140 -11.02 -15.26 10.57
C HIS A 140 -9.76 -14.73 11.25
N ARG A 141 -9.36 -15.37 12.34
CA ARG A 141 -8.14 -15.01 13.06
C ARG A 141 -7.04 -16.04 12.82
N PRO A 142 -5.78 -15.60 12.66
CA PRO A 142 -4.67 -16.55 12.57
C PRO A 142 -4.57 -17.33 13.87
N PRO A 143 -4.18 -18.62 13.81
CA PRO A 143 -3.85 -19.36 15.01
C PRO A 143 -2.62 -18.69 15.64
N ILE A 144 -2.83 -18.03 16.78
CA ILE A 144 -1.74 -17.45 17.55
C ILE A 144 -1.16 -18.61 18.36
N ALA A 145 0.11 -18.93 18.09
CA ALA A 145 0.86 -19.88 18.89
C ALA A 145 1.30 -19.27 20.22
#